data_89d04bc0f9d91c5ad967cd3521d1dc92
#
_entry.id   89d04bc0f9d91c5ad967cd3521d1dc92
#
_cell.length_a   1.000
_cell.length_b   1.000
_cell.length_c   1.000
_cell.angle_alpha   90.00
_cell.angle_beta   90.00
_cell.angle_gamma   90.00
#
_symmetry.space_group_name_H-M   'P 1'
#
loop_
_entity.id
_entity.type
_entity.pdbx_description
1 polymer ?
#
loop_
_entity_poly.entity_id
_entity_poly.type
_entity_poly.pdbx_seq_one_letter_code
_entity_poly.pdbx_strand_id
1 'polypeptide(L)'
;MKKGEPTASTVPTADEPTVLVIDDDPLTRGALSSLFRSVGLSVRTFASATELLEHPLPTVPSCLVLDVRLPRLSGLDLQAELSRLGLKIPIIFITGHGDIPMSVKAMKSGAVDFLTKPFRDQEMLEAVTGALERDLKHRREEQSNLDIQARFESLTPRERQIMALVTAGLMNKEVAFRIGISEMTVKIHRGHVMRKMGTKSLADLVLIAENLGIRGQEK
;
A
#
# COMPACT_ATOMS: atom_id res chain seq x y z
N MET A 1 -26.75 6.85 46.44
CA MET A 1 -27.06 6.44 45.03
C MET A 1 -26.17 7.26 44.12
N LYS A 2 -25.03 6.65 43.67
CA LYS A 2 -24.14 7.23 42.64
C LYS A 2 -24.51 6.57 41.31
N LYS A 3 -24.98 7.40 40.35
CA LYS A 3 -25.27 7.01 38.99
C LYS A 3 -23.98 6.59 38.30
N GLY A 4 -23.94 5.38 37.75
CA GLY A 4 -22.87 4.92 36.88
C GLY A 4 -22.90 5.72 35.59
N GLU A 5 -21.75 6.28 35.23
CA GLU A 5 -21.51 6.87 33.92
C GLU A 5 -21.46 5.74 32.85
N PRO A 6 -22.05 5.94 31.67
CA PRO A 6 -21.94 4.97 30.60
C PRO A 6 -20.52 5.03 30.03
N THR A 7 -19.87 3.88 29.95
CA THR A 7 -18.61 3.65 29.25
C THR A 7 -18.72 4.20 27.83
N ALA A 8 -17.89 5.20 27.54
CA ALA A 8 -17.77 5.78 26.20
C ALA A 8 -17.36 4.67 25.20
N SER A 9 -18.25 4.35 24.31
CA SER A 9 -17.98 3.60 23.11
C SER A 9 -17.07 4.48 22.25
N THR A 10 -15.78 4.19 22.26
CA THR A 10 -14.77 4.90 21.45
C THR A 10 -15.09 4.61 19.98
N VAL A 11 -15.68 5.57 19.29
CA VAL A 11 -15.79 5.56 17.83
C VAL A 11 -14.34 5.59 17.29
N PRO A 12 -13.93 4.64 16.43
CA PRO A 12 -12.58 4.64 15.87
C PRO A 12 -12.31 5.99 15.17
N THR A 13 -11.20 6.64 15.51
CA THR A 13 -10.76 7.84 14.78
C THR A 13 -10.33 7.44 13.36
N ALA A 14 -10.61 8.30 12.38
CA ALA A 14 -10.44 8.00 10.94
C ALA A 14 -9.00 7.68 10.50
N ASP A 15 -8.00 7.79 11.41
CA ASP A 15 -6.57 7.63 11.12
C ASP A 15 -5.90 6.43 11.82
N GLU A 16 -6.64 5.65 12.62
CA GLU A 16 -6.05 4.54 13.37
C GLU A 16 -5.82 3.30 12.48
N PRO A 17 -4.62 2.66 12.55
CA PRO A 17 -4.37 1.41 11.84
C PRO A 17 -5.44 0.36 12.17
N THR A 18 -5.91 -0.36 11.14
CA THR A 18 -7.06 -1.25 11.27
C THR A 18 -6.70 -2.69 10.94
N VAL A 19 -6.99 -3.62 11.85
CA VAL A 19 -6.90 -5.06 11.60
C VAL A 19 -8.25 -5.60 11.18
N LEU A 20 -8.30 -6.25 10.02
CA LEU A 20 -9.48 -6.96 9.54
C LEU A 20 -9.33 -8.43 9.94
N VAL A 21 -10.27 -8.99 10.67
CA VAL A 21 -10.25 -10.39 11.13
C VAL A 21 -11.36 -11.15 10.43
N ILE A 22 -11.00 -12.22 9.73
CA ILE A 22 -11.98 -13.14 9.10
C ILE A 22 -11.78 -14.54 9.66
N ASP A 23 -12.77 -15.01 10.35
CA ASP A 23 -12.82 -16.35 10.94
C ASP A 23 -14.30 -16.73 11.11
N ASP A 24 -14.71 -17.94 10.86
CA ASP A 24 -16.10 -18.37 11.04
C ASP A 24 -16.46 -18.60 12.51
N ASP A 25 -15.46 -18.87 13.37
CA ASP A 25 -15.65 -19.03 14.81
C ASP A 25 -15.78 -17.66 15.53
N PRO A 26 -16.94 -17.35 16.13
CA PRO A 26 -17.15 -16.09 16.83
C PRO A 26 -16.26 -15.93 18.08
N LEU A 27 -15.83 -17.04 18.71
CA LEU A 27 -14.93 -16.99 19.87
C LEU A 27 -13.53 -16.55 19.45
N THR A 28 -13.01 -17.08 18.36
CA THR A 28 -11.73 -16.66 17.78
C THR A 28 -11.76 -15.17 17.37
N ARG A 29 -12.84 -14.74 16.67
CA ARG A 29 -13.00 -13.30 16.33
C ARG A 29 -13.03 -12.41 17.56
N GLY A 30 -13.75 -12.82 18.62
CA GLY A 30 -13.85 -12.08 19.87
C GLY A 30 -12.51 -11.97 20.60
N ALA A 31 -11.77 -13.08 20.70
CA ALA A 31 -10.45 -13.11 21.33
C ALA A 31 -9.44 -12.21 20.58
N LEU A 32 -9.33 -12.34 19.26
CA LEU A 32 -8.47 -11.50 18.44
C LEU A 32 -8.85 -10.03 18.51
N SER A 33 -10.16 -9.72 18.46
CA SER A 33 -10.64 -8.34 18.62
C SER A 33 -10.24 -7.73 19.96
N SER A 34 -10.33 -8.49 21.05
CA SER A 34 -9.92 -8.06 22.39
C SER A 34 -8.42 -7.84 22.47
N LEU A 35 -7.62 -8.76 21.91
CA LEU A 35 -6.16 -8.68 21.85
C LEU A 35 -5.70 -7.40 21.14
N PHE A 36 -6.18 -7.16 19.90
CA PHE A 36 -5.74 -6.01 19.13
C PHE A 36 -6.20 -4.67 19.73
N ARG A 37 -7.42 -4.60 20.26
CA ARG A 37 -7.89 -3.40 20.97
C ARG A 37 -7.10 -3.10 22.23
N SER A 38 -6.59 -4.13 22.91
CA SER A 38 -5.78 -3.93 24.12
C SER A 38 -4.47 -3.20 23.86
N VAL A 39 -3.97 -3.23 22.61
CA VAL A 39 -2.77 -2.52 22.15
C VAL A 39 -3.09 -1.27 21.30
N GLY A 40 -4.34 -0.80 21.33
CA GLY A 40 -4.75 0.44 20.67
C GLY A 40 -5.00 0.33 19.15
N LEU A 41 -5.20 -0.88 18.60
CA LEU A 41 -5.53 -1.06 17.19
C LEU A 41 -7.05 -1.07 16.98
N SER A 42 -7.50 -0.44 15.89
CA SER A 42 -8.87 -0.59 15.41
C SER A 42 -9.09 -1.98 14.81
N VAL A 43 -10.26 -2.58 15.05
CA VAL A 43 -10.57 -3.93 14.57
C VAL A 43 -11.95 -3.97 13.91
N ARG A 44 -11.98 -4.57 12.73
CA ARG A 44 -13.24 -4.96 12.05
C ARG A 44 -13.23 -6.49 11.89
N THR A 45 -14.35 -7.13 12.23
CA THR A 45 -14.47 -8.58 12.19
C THR A 45 -15.52 -9.01 11.16
N PHE A 46 -15.27 -10.11 10.47
CA PHE A 46 -16.13 -10.69 9.46
C PHE A 46 -16.26 -12.19 9.68
N ALA A 47 -17.45 -12.74 9.48
CA ALA A 47 -17.70 -14.18 9.62
C ALA A 47 -17.37 -14.97 8.34
N SER A 48 -17.16 -14.28 7.22
CA SER A 48 -16.87 -14.93 5.94
C SER A 48 -16.10 -14.01 4.99
N ALA A 49 -15.47 -14.62 3.99
CA ALA A 49 -14.82 -13.90 2.89
C ALA A 49 -15.81 -13.03 2.09
N THR A 50 -17.03 -13.53 1.88
CA THR A 50 -18.09 -12.80 1.16
C THR A 50 -18.46 -11.51 1.87
N GLU A 51 -18.61 -11.57 3.19
CA GLU A 51 -18.91 -10.40 4.01
C GLU A 51 -17.83 -9.31 3.89
N LEU A 52 -16.54 -9.69 3.87
CA LEU A 52 -15.46 -8.72 3.61
C LEU A 52 -15.60 -8.05 2.24
N LEU A 53 -15.87 -8.83 1.19
CA LEU A 53 -15.92 -8.34 -0.18
C LEU A 53 -17.11 -7.38 -0.43
N GLU A 54 -18.14 -7.43 0.39
CA GLU A 54 -19.26 -6.48 0.37
C GLU A 54 -18.94 -5.13 1.03
N HIS A 55 -17.80 -5.03 1.72
CA HIS A 55 -17.41 -3.82 2.44
C HIS A 55 -16.16 -3.17 1.81
N PRO A 56 -16.07 -1.84 1.79
CA PRO A 56 -14.86 -1.18 1.33
C PRO A 56 -13.71 -1.42 2.30
N LEU A 57 -12.52 -1.68 1.74
CA LEU A 57 -11.30 -1.77 2.53
C LEU A 57 -10.96 -0.42 3.19
N PRO A 58 -10.29 -0.43 4.36
CA PRO A 58 -9.87 0.80 5.02
C PRO A 58 -8.91 1.63 4.15
N THR A 59 -9.05 2.95 4.23
CA THR A 59 -8.11 3.90 3.60
C THR A 59 -6.86 4.15 4.45
N VAL A 60 -6.85 3.66 5.69
CA VAL A 60 -5.75 3.73 6.65
C VAL A 60 -4.86 2.48 6.56
N PRO A 61 -3.63 2.50 7.13
CA PRO A 61 -2.80 1.30 7.20
C PRO A 61 -3.58 0.13 7.79
N SER A 62 -3.58 -1.00 7.08
CA SER A 62 -4.41 -2.14 7.47
C SER A 62 -3.78 -3.48 7.09
N CYS A 63 -4.17 -4.52 7.81
CA CYS A 63 -3.83 -5.90 7.48
C CYS A 63 -5.02 -6.82 7.71
N LEU A 64 -4.94 -8.00 7.12
CA LEU A 64 -5.98 -9.04 7.18
C LEU A 64 -5.44 -10.24 7.96
N VAL A 65 -6.10 -10.59 9.06
CA VAL A 65 -5.91 -11.87 9.77
C VAL A 65 -7.02 -12.79 9.29
N LEU A 66 -6.66 -13.88 8.62
CA LEU A 66 -7.54 -14.67 7.79
C LEU A 66 -7.45 -16.16 8.13
N ASP A 67 -8.56 -16.77 8.56
CA ASP A 67 -8.60 -18.23 8.65
C ASP A 67 -8.51 -18.84 7.25
N VAL A 68 -7.66 -19.86 7.12
CA VAL A 68 -7.53 -20.61 5.88
C VAL A 68 -8.82 -21.38 5.57
N ARG A 69 -9.48 -21.93 6.61
CA ARG A 69 -10.66 -22.77 6.46
C ARG A 69 -11.94 -21.98 6.71
N LEU A 70 -12.37 -21.23 5.73
CA LEU A 70 -13.67 -20.57 5.77
C LEU A 70 -14.74 -21.35 4.98
N PRO A 71 -16.00 -21.27 5.38
CA PRO A 71 -17.10 -21.84 4.62
C PRO A 71 -17.23 -21.18 3.23
N ARG A 72 -17.54 -21.96 2.20
CA ARG A 72 -17.79 -21.56 0.81
C ARG A 72 -16.55 -21.09 0.07
N LEU A 73 -15.88 -20.04 0.52
CA LEU A 73 -14.68 -19.48 -0.10
C LEU A 73 -13.51 -19.58 0.90
N SER A 74 -12.51 -20.42 0.61
CA SER A 74 -11.36 -20.56 1.50
C SER A 74 -10.53 -19.28 1.60
N GLY A 75 -9.75 -19.15 2.68
CA GLY A 75 -8.85 -18.00 2.83
C GLY A 75 -7.84 -17.86 1.68
N LEU A 76 -7.37 -18.98 1.12
CA LEU A 76 -6.45 -18.96 -0.04
C LEU A 76 -7.16 -18.48 -1.32
N ASP A 77 -8.43 -18.84 -1.50
CA ASP A 77 -9.22 -18.37 -2.64
C ASP A 77 -9.52 -16.88 -2.51
N LEU A 78 -9.80 -16.40 -1.28
CA LEU A 78 -9.95 -14.97 -1.02
C LEU A 78 -8.65 -14.19 -1.33
N GLN A 79 -7.48 -14.71 -0.94
CA GLN A 79 -6.19 -14.10 -1.31
C GLN A 79 -6.04 -13.96 -2.82
N ALA A 80 -6.37 -15.01 -3.58
CA ALA A 80 -6.33 -14.98 -5.04
C ALA A 80 -7.30 -13.95 -5.63
N GLU A 81 -8.51 -13.84 -5.07
CA GLU A 81 -9.51 -12.87 -5.51
C GLU A 81 -9.11 -11.43 -5.20
N LEU A 82 -8.58 -11.14 -4.02
CA LEU A 82 -8.03 -9.82 -3.67
C LEU A 82 -6.90 -9.42 -4.63
N SER A 83 -6.00 -10.35 -4.95
CA SER A 83 -4.94 -10.12 -5.93
C SER A 83 -5.48 -9.84 -7.33
N ARG A 84 -6.53 -10.56 -7.77
CA ARG A 84 -7.20 -10.35 -9.05
C ARG A 84 -7.87 -8.98 -9.15
N LEU A 85 -8.40 -8.49 -8.04
CA LEU A 85 -9.01 -7.15 -7.93
C LEU A 85 -7.96 -6.03 -7.78
N GLY A 86 -6.67 -6.36 -7.73
CA GLY A 86 -5.59 -5.37 -7.52
C GLY A 86 -5.53 -4.81 -6.10
N LEU A 87 -6.24 -5.44 -5.15
CA LEU A 87 -6.28 -5.03 -3.75
C LEU A 87 -5.08 -5.60 -2.99
N LYS A 88 -4.14 -4.74 -2.64
CA LYS A 88 -2.88 -5.11 -2.00
C LYS A 88 -2.96 -4.89 -0.50
N ILE A 89 -3.66 -5.76 0.21
CA ILE A 89 -3.66 -5.76 1.67
C ILE A 89 -2.76 -6.89 2.18
N PRO A 90 -1.85 -6.64 3.15
CA PRO A 90 -1.05 -7.70 3.77
C PRO A 90 -1.93 -8.72 4.49
N ILE A 91 -1.67 -10.01 4.23
CA ILE A 91 -2.46 -11.11 4.78
C ILE A 91 -1.60 -11.95 5.72
N ILE A 92 -2.10 -12.19 6.92
CA ILE A 92 -1.60 -13.15 7.89
C ILE A 92 -2.62 -14.28 7.96
N PHE A 93 -2.20 -15.48 7.61
CA PHE A 93 -3.06 -16.66 7.73
C PHE A 93 -3.03 -17.25 9.13
N ILE A 94 -4.20 -17.70 9.59
CA ILE A 94 -4.34 -18.51 10.79
C ILE A 94 -5.03 -19.82 10.43
N THR A 95 -4.65 -20.93 11.07
CA THR A 95 -5.29 -22.24 10.82
C THR A 95 -5.12 -23.21 11.99
N GLY A 96 -6.14 -24.00 12.26
CA GLY A 96 -6.07 -25.11 13.23
C GLY A 96 -5.36 -26.36 12.69
N HIS A 97 -5.16 -26.47 11.37
CA HIS A 97 -4.53 -27.60 10.70
C HIS A 97 -3.63 -27.07 9.58
N GLY A 98 -2.47 -26.55 9.96
CA GLY A 98 -1.46 -26.12 8.98
C GLY A 98 -0.62 -27.32 8.56
N ASP A 99 -0.68 -27.69 7.28
CA ASP A 99 0.34 -28.51 6.67
C ASP A 99 1.38 -27.65 5.95
N ILE A 100 2.59 -28.19 5.79
CA ILE A 100 3.70 -27.50 5.13
C ILE A 100 3.34 -27.08 3.69
N PRO A 101 2.69 -27.91 2.85
CA PRO A 101 2.30 -27.51 1.51
C PRO A 101 1.37 -26.28 1.49
N MET A 102 0.43 -26.19 2.43
CA MET A 102 -0.52 -25.06 2.51
C MET A 102 0.17 -23.76 2.91
N SER A 103 1.05 -23.78 3.93
CA SER A 103 1.81 -22.59 4.35
C SER A 103 2.74 -22.11 3.23
N VAL A 104 3.44 -23.01 2.55
CA VAL A 104 4.28 -22.69 1.39
C VAL A 104 3.45 -22.06 0.26
N LYS A 105 2.26 -22.56 -0.03
CA LYS A 105 1.36 -21.99 -1.05
C LYS A 105 0.94 -20.56 -0.67
N ALA A 106 0.51 -20.35 0.57
CA ALA A 106 0.12 -19.04 1.09
C ALA A 106 1.26 -18.02 0.95
N MET A 107 2.46 -18.37 1.40
CA MET A 107 3.64 -17.51 1.35
C MET A 107 4.08 -17.20 -0.09
N LYS A 108 4.08 -18.19 -0.99
CA LYS A 108 4.36 -17.98 -2.42
C LYS A 108 3.35 -17.07 -3.10
N SER A 109 2.11 -17.05 -2.62
CA SER A 109 1.05 -16.14 -3.10
C SER A 109 1.10 -14.75 -2.44
N GLY A 110 2.15 -14.44 -1.67
CA GLY A 110 2.39 -13.11 -1.12
C GLY A 110 1.82 -12.85 0.27
N ALA A 111 1.43 -13.90 1.01
CA ALA A 111 1.10 -13.74 2.43
C ALA A 111 2.30 -13.19 3.22
N VAL A 112 2.02 -12.40 4.24
CA VAL A 112 3.05 -11.83 5.12
C VAL A 112 3.52 -12.86 6.12
N ASP A 113 2.56 -13.63 6.66
CA ASP A 113 2.86 -14.64 7.68
C ASP A 113 1.78 -15.74 7.69
N PHE A 114 2.09 -16.82 8.44
CA PHE A 114 1.23 -17.98 8.58
C PHE A 114 1.38 -18.56 10.00
N LEU A 115 0.32 -18.48 10.81
CA LEU A 115 0.31 -18.95 12.20
C LEU A 115 -0.62 -20.15 12.38
N THR A 116 -0.15 -21.15 13.15
CA THR A 116 -0.97 -22.33 13.50
C THR A 116 -1.63 -22.12 14.86
N LYS A 117 -2.94 -22.39 14.93
CA LYS A 117 -3.69 -22.43 16.19
C LYS A 117 -3.32 -23.68 17.00
N PRO A 118 -3.00 -23.59 18.31
CA PRO A 118 -2.95 -22.36 19.09
C PRO A 118 -1.64 -21.60 18.87
N PHE A 119 -1.72 -20.28 18.75
CA PHE A 119 -0.58 -19.37 18.67
C PHE A 119 -0.47 -18.51 19.94
N ARG A 120 0.68 -17.91 20.16
CA ARG A 120 0.89 -16.97 21.28
C ARG A 120 0.44 -15.58 20.89
N ASP A 121 -0.13 -14.83 21.85
CA ASP A 121 -0.53 -13.43 21.62
C ASP A 121 0.62 -12.58 21.06
N GLN A 122 1.84 -12.81 21.57
CA GLN A 122 3.03 -12.09 21.13
C GLN A 122 3.35 -12.36 19.65
N GLU A 123 3.26 -13.61 19.20
CA GLU A 123 3.51 -13.99 17.79
C GLU A 123 2.49 -13.31 16.84
N MET A 124 1.24 -13.26 17.25
CA MET A 124 0.18 -12.59 16.50
C MET A 124 0.42 -11.07 16.44
N LEU A 125 0.79 -10.44 17.55
CA LEU A 125 1.06 -9.01 17.60
C LEU A 125 2.28 -8.62 16.76
N GLU A 126 3.34 -9.43 16.76
CA GLU A 126 4.52 -9.23 15.92
C GLU A 126 4.17 -9.33 14.43
N ALA A 127 3.42 -10.35 14.03
CA ALA A 127 2.96 -10.53 12.67
C ALA A 127 2.10 -9.33 12.19
N VAL A 128 1.13 -8.89 13.02
CA VAL A 128 0.25 -7.76 12.72
C VAL A 128 1.05 -6.45 12.62
N THR A 129 1.98 -6.21 13.54
CA THR A 129 2.83 -5.00 13.49
C THR A 129 3.64 -4.96 12.20
N GLY A 130 4.31 -6.05 11.84
CA GLY A 130 5.07 -6.13 10.59
C GLY A 130 4.20 -5.99 9.33
N ALA A 131 2.98 -6.50 9.36
CA ALA A 131 2.02 -6.35 8.26
C ALA A 131 1.55 -4.88 8.11
N LEU A 132 1.21 -4.22 9.21
CA LEU A 132 0.80 -2.81 9.20
C LEU A 132 1.93 -1.87 8.72
N GLU A 133 3.17 -2.13 9.12
CA GLU A 133 4.35 -1.38 8.65
C GLU A 133 4.54 -1.55 7.13
N ARG A 134 4.34 -2.77 6.60
CA ARG A 134 4.41 -3.05 5.15
C ARG A 134 3.34 -2.28 4.39
N ASP A 135 2.08 -2.28 4.88
CA ASP A 135 0.99 -1.54 4.23
C ASP A 135 1.24 -0.03 4.27
N LEU A 136 1.69 0.51 5.41
CA LEU A 136 2.04 1.93 5.54
C LEU A 136 3.14 2.33 4.54
N LYS A 137 4.19 1.52 4.40
CA LYS A 137 5.26 1.76 3.43
C LYS A 137 4.71 1.74 2.00
N HIS A 138 3.94 0.72 1.65
CA HIS A 138 3.33 0.59 0.32
C HIS A 138 2.44 1.79 -0.03
N ARG A 139 1.57 2.22 0.89
CA ARG A 139 0.69 3.40 0.70
C ARG A 139 1.48 4.69 0.50
N ARG A 140 2.58 4.88 1.23
CA ARG A 140 3.48 6.03 1.06
C ARG A 140 4.13 6.02 -0.32
N GLU A 141 4.58 4.87 -0.79
CA GLU A 141 5.17 4.70 -2.13
C GLU A 141 4.13 4.96 -3.23
N GLU A 142 2.92 4.43 -3.10
CA GLU A 142 1.82 4.70 -4.03
C GLU A 142 1.47 6.19 -4.07
N GLN A 143 1.30 6.84 -2.91
CA GLN A 143 1.01 8.27 -2.85
C GLN A 143 2.12 9.11 -3.49
N SER A 144 3.38 8.78 -3.21
CA SER A 144 4.53 9.43 -3.83
C SER A 144 4.52 9.30 -5.36
N ASN A 145 4.18 8.11 -5.87
CA ASN A 145 4.08 7.87 -7.31
C ASN A 145 2.93 8.65 -7.95
N LEU A 146 1.77 8.71 -7.29
CA LEU A 146 0.64 9.54 -7.74
C LEU A 146 0.98 11.03 -7.76
N ASP A 147 1.68 11.54 -6.74
CA ASP A 147 2.12 12.92 -6.67
C ASP A 147 3.14 13.24 -7.79
N ILE A 148 4.08 12.33 -8.07
CA ILE A 148 5.04 12.45 -9.18
C ILE A 148 4.30 12.48 -10.52
N GLN A 149 3.35 11.59 -10.73
CA GLN A 149 2.53 11.53 -11.94
C GLN A 149 1.73 12.82 -12.14
N ALA A 150 1.06 13.32 -11.11
CA ALA A 150 0.30 14.57 -11.16
C ALA A 150 1.20 15.78 -11.51
N ARG A 151 2.42 15.86 -10.91
CA ARG A 151 3.40 16.89 -11.26
C ARG A 151 3.85 16.79 -12.71
N PHE A 152 4.10 15.60 -13.22
CA PHE A 152 4.46 15.37 -14.62
C PHE A 152 3.32 15.78 -15.57
N GLU A 153 2.08 15.46 -15.24
CA GLU A 153 0.90 15.87 -16.02
C GLU A 153 0.73 17.39 -16.08
N SER A 154 1.19 18.13 -15.08
CA SER A 154 1.20 19.59 -15.04
C SER A 154 2.22 20.25 -15.98
N LEU A 155 3.17 19.47 -16.53
CA LEU A 155 4.13 19.96 -17.49
C LEU A 155 3.47 20.25 -18.85
N THR A 156 3.82 21.38 -19.45
CA THR A 156 3.44 21.65 -20.84
C THR A 156 4.14 20.66 -21.79
N PRO A 157 3.63 20.48 -23.02
CA PRO A 157 4.29 19.62 -24.02
C PRO A 157 5.77 19.98 -24.23
N ARG A 158 6.10 21.28 -24.18
CA ARG A 158 7.48 21.77 -24.35
C ARG A 158 8.35 21.42 -23.13
N GLU A 159 7.82 21.55 -21.93
CA GLU A 159 8.53 21.16 -20.70
C GLU A 159 8.77 19.65 -20.65
N ARG A 160 7.79 18.82 -21.06
CA ARG A 160 7.97 17.36 -21.17
C ARG A 160 9.06 16.98 -22.15
N GLN A 161 9.08 17.63 -23.34
CA GLN A 161 10.12 17.42 -24.34
C GLN A 161 11.51 17.76 -23.80
N ILE A 162 11.64 18.90 -23.10
CA ILE A 162 12.91 19.32 -22.51
C ILE A 162 13.32 18.38 -21.36
N MET A 163 12.37 17.97 -20.51
CA MET A 163 12.64 17.00 -19.48
C MET A 163 13.23 15.71 -20.03
N ALA A 164 12.62 15.14 -21.06
CA ALA A 164 13.10 13.90 -21.69
C ALA A 164 14.54 14.04 -22.24
N LEU A 165 14.86 15.17 -22.88
CA LEU A 165 16.19 15.40 -23.45
C LEU A 165 17.27 15.63 -22.38
N VAL A 166 16.97 16.43 -21.34
CA VAL A 166 17.96 16.70 -20.26
C VAL A 166 18.19 15.46 -19.38
N THR A 167 17.18 14.63 -19.17
CA THR A 167 17.33 13.36 -18.43
C THR A 167 18.01 12.27 -19.25
N ALA A 168 18.02 12.39 -20.58
CA ALA A 168 18.86 11.59 -21.47
C ALA A 168 20.34 12.06 -21.49
N GLY A 169 20.68 13.13 -20.76
CA GLY A 169 22.07 13.61 -20.62
C GLY A 169 22.49 14.72 -21.59
N LEU A 170 21.57 15.24 -22.42
CA LEU A 170 21.90 16.31 -23.36
C LEU A 170 22.18 17.62 -22.64
N MET A 171 23.23 18.34 -23.09
CA MET A 171 23.52 19.70 -22.63
C MET A 171 22.51 20.71 -23.20
N ASN A 172 22.34 21.85 -22.53
CA ASN A 172 21.38 22.87 -22.96
C ASN A 172 21.55 23.27 -24.42
N LYS A 173 22.81 23.37 -24.92
CA LYS A 173 23.14 23.67 -26.30
C LYS A 173 22.62 22.64 -27.30
N GLU A 174 22.77 21.39 -26.94
CA GLU A 174 22.28 20.23 -27.77
C GLU A 174 20.76 20.17 -27.78
N VAL A 175 20.12 20.38 -26.62
CA VAL A 175 18.68 20.50 -26.52
C VAL A 175 18.17 21.67 -27.40
N ALA A 176 18.80 22.86 -27.26
CA ALA A 176 18.44 24.05 -28.04
C ALA A 176 18.47 23.78 -29.55
N PHE A 177 19.56 23.18 -30.03
CA PHE A 177 19.71 22.79 -31.42
C PHE A 177 18.64 21.80 -31.87
N ARG A 178 18.41 20.73 -31.09
CA ARG A 178 17.46 19.65 -31.43
C ARG A 178 16.00 20.12 -31.53
N ILE A 179 15.61 21.11 -30.72
CA ILE A 179 14.21 21.56 -30.65
C ILE A 179 14.00 22.97 -31.23
N GLY A 180 15.03 23.57 -31.86
CA GLY A 180 14.95 24.83 -32.61
C GLY A 180 14.64 26.07 -31.74
N ILE A 181 15.25 26.21 -30.56
CA ILE A 181 15.09 27.37 -29.66
C ILE A 181 16.48 27.85 -29.15
N SER A 182 16.50 29.00 -28.48
CA SER A 182 17.73 29.49 -27.86
C SER A 182 18.12 28.67 -26.62
N GLU A 183 19.44 28.61 -26.34
CA GLU A 183 19.94 27.98 -25.11
C GLU A 183 19.39 28.67 -23.85
N MET A 184 19.20 29.98 -23.89
CA MET A 184 18.58 30.73 -22.79
C MET A 184 17.14 30.26 -22.55
N THR A 185 16.38 30.02 -23.62
CA THR A 185 15.01 29.52 -23.53
C THR A 185 14.96 28.08 -22.92
N VAL A 186 15.93 27.23 -23.30
CA VAL A 186 16.08 25.90 -22.67
C VAL A 186 16.34 26.04 -21.17
N LYS A 187 17.25 26.93 -20.77
CA LYS A 187 17.56 27.17 -19.35
C LYS A 187 16.34 27.62 -18.56
N ILE A 188 15.50 28.48 -19.13
CA ILE A 188 14.24 28.93 -18.49
C ILE A 188 13.26 27.76 -18.32
N HIS A 189 13.00 27.01 -19.39
CA HIS A 189 12.11 25.86 -19.33
C HIS A 189 12.62 24.78 -18.38
N ARG A 190 13.92 24.51 -18.36
CA ARG A 190 14.55 23.59 -17.41
C ARG A 190 14.30 24.02 -15.96
N GLY A 191 14.40 25.33 -15.67
CA GLY A 191 14.05 25.87 -14.35
C GLY A 191 12.57 25.65 -14.00
N HIS A 192 11.68 25.79 -14.97
CA HIS A 192 10.24 25.49 -14.78
C HIS A 192 9.99 24.01 -14.52
N VAL A 193 10.63 23.11 -15.29
CA VAL A 193 10.56 21.66 -15.08
C VAL A 193 11.00 21.30 -13.68
N MET A 194 12.20 21.74 -13.27
CA MET A 194 12.74 21.46 -11.93
C MET A 194 11.78 21.91 -10.81
N ARG A 195 11.21 23.10 -10.94
CA ARG A 195 10.26 23.65 -9.97
C ARG A 195 8.96 22.87 -9.93
N LYS A 196 8.37 22.55 -11.08
CA LYS A 196 7.10 21.79 -11.18
C LYS A 196 7.26 20.36 -10.68
N MET A 197 8.37 19.71 -11.03
CA MET A 197 8.69 18.35 -10.56
C MET A 197 9.14 18.31 -9.10
N GLY A 198 9.40 19.47 -8.48
CA GLY A 198 9.82 19.57 -7.08
C GLY A 198 11.24 19.04 -6.82
N THR A 199 12.12 19.05 -7.84
CA THR A 199 13.50 18.56 -7.74
C THR A 199 14.49 19.70 -7.56
N LYS A 200 15.59 19.43 -6.82
CA LYS A 200 16.68 20.40 -6.61
C LYS A 200 17.92 20.08 -7.46
N SER A 201 18.03 18.86 -7.95
CA SER A 201 19.17 18.43 -8.75
C SER A 201 18.71 17.72 -10.03
N LEU A 202 19.61 17.72 -11.05
CA LEU A 202 19.37 16.92 -12.27
C LEU A 202 19.33 15.42 -11.97
N ALA A 203 20.12 14.96 -11.00
CA ALA A 203 20.13 13.56 -10.59
C ALA A 203 18.75 13.11 -10.08
N ASP A 204 18.09 13.92 -9.22
CA ASP A 204 16.73 13.62 -8.75
C ASP A 204 15.74 13.58 -9.93
N LEU A 205 15.87 14.52 -10.89
CA LEU A 205 15.00 14.56 -12.06
C LEU A 205 15.19 13.31 -12.95
N VAL A 206 16.42 12.80 -13.06
CA VAL A 206 16.72 11.56 -13.79
C VAL A 206 16.04 10.36 -13.13
N LEU A 207 16.15 10.22 -11.80
CA LEU A 207 15.46 9.14 -11.06
C LEU A 207 13.94 9.19 -11.24
N ILE A 208 13.36 10.38 -11.20
CA ILE A 208 11.93 10.56 -11.48
C ILE A 208 11.58 10.16 -12.92
N ALA A 209 12.39 10.57 -13.89
CA ALA A 209 12.16 10.21 -15.30
C ALA A 209 12.27 8.68 -15.54
N GLU A 210 13.15 8.00 -14.84
CA GLU A 210 13.24 6.53 -14.83
C GLU A 210 11.98 5.90 -14.26
N ASN A 211 11.50 6.37 -13.12
CA ASN A 211 10.27 5.88 -12.47
C ASN A 211 9.04 6.08 -13.38
N LEU A 212 8.98 7.20 -14.11
CA LEU A 212 7.91 7.49 -15.07
C LEU A 212 8.05 6.76 -16.42
N GLY A 213 9.15 6.01 -16.64
CA GLY A 213 9.42 5.34 -17.92
C GLY A 213 9.71 6.28 -19.09
N ILE A 214 10.13 7.54 -18.82
CA ILE A 214 10.30 8.59 -19.83
C ILE A 214 11.73 8.60 -20.38
N ARG A 215 12.67 7.90 -19.75
CA ARG A 215 14.08 7.91 -20.12
C ARG A 215 14.28 7.36 -21.53
N GLY A 216 14.63 8.26 -22.45
CA GLY A 216 15.28 7.90 -23.72
C GLY A 216 14.51 6.92 -24.62
N GLN A 217 13.35 7.30 -25.14
CA GLN A 217 12.97 6.78 -26.45
C GLN A 217 13.81 7.51 -27.51
N GLU A 218 15.07 7.11 -27.64
CA GLU A 218 15.80 7.36 -28.88
C GLU A 218 15.15 6.53 -30.01
N LYS A 219 14.40 7.20 -30.85
CA LYS A 219 14.21 6.83 -32.25
C LYS A 219 14.82 7.87 -33.13
#